data_fa62de54e3d47db3dcf30d139772c573
#
_entry.id   fa62de54e3d47db3dcf30d139772c573
#
_cell.length_a   1.000
_cell.length_b   1.000
_cell.length_c   1.000
_cell.angle_alpha   90.00
_cell.angle_beta   90.00
_cell.angle_gamma   90.00
#
_symmetry.space_group_name_H-M   'P 1'
#
loop_
_entity.id
_entity.type
_entity.pdbx_description
1 polymer ?
#
loop_
_entity_poly.entity_id
_entity_poly.type
_entity_poly.pdbx_seq_one_letter_code
_entity_poly.pdbx_strand_id
1 'polypeptide(L)'
;MKTKLLLTLALASLVFTSTRAADYVPKVGLQTWTCRNMKFDEVVAFCEKHGIKELQAIASHMDPNGPLDEAKRRKAILDAKGIHFYTFGVAGTSPEKEKNRKLFEFAKAMGIKVIVVEPKNDKALWDGLEELVKEYDIKLAIHNHGKDSVYGTPEKVWSVLKDRDARIGVCMDVGHLTGAGFDAGKEFVNYKGRVHDIHLKDKKVVVGDGKQVITDVMVGSGAANYTGLLAELKKANWPGVMAIETDNGTFAKEPTEFVVGAIKFVRDHAK
;
A
#
# COMPACT_ATOMS: atom_id res chain seq x y z
N MET A 1 -54.46 42.59 -39.85
CA MET A 1 -52.98 42.46 -39.88
C MET A 1 -52.60 41.32 -38.92
N LYS A 2 -52.14 40.18 -39.44
CA LYS A 2 -51.75 39.00 -38.63
C LYS A 2 -50.20 38.95 -38.60
N THR A 3 -49.63 39.27 -37.47
CA THR A 3 -48.17 39.22 -37.24
C THR A 3 -47.77 37.77 -36.99
N LYS A 4 -46.95 37.18 -37.86
CA LYS A 4 -46.34 35.86 -37.68
C LYS A 4 -45.08 35.99 -36.84
N LEU A 5 -45.05 35.37 -35.68
CA LEU A 5 -43.89 35.25 -34.84
C LEU A 5 -43.04 34.03 -35.32
N LEU A 6 -41.86 34.26 -35.86
CA LEU A 6 -40.91 33.23 -36.23
C LEU A 6 -40.11 32.87 -34.97
N LEU A 7 -40.26 31.64 -34.51
CA LEU A 7 -39.45 31.06 -33.40
C LEU A 7 -38.21 30.38 -34.04
N THR A 8 -37.05 30.97 -33.85
CA THR A 8 -35.79 30.40 -34.27
C THR A 8 -35.29 29.46 -33.16
N LEU A 9 -35.33 28.16 -33.41
CA LEU A 9 -34.68 27.15 -32.52
C LEU A 9 -33.17 27.18 -32.78
N ALA A 10 -32.40 27.65 -31.82
CA ALA A 10 -30.96 27.48 -31.81
C ALA A 10 -30.61 26.07 -31.27
N LEU A 11 -30.14 25.19 -32.15
CA LEU A 11 -29.57 23.89 -31.75
C LEU A 11 -28.18 24.14 -31.16
N ALA A 12 -28.04 24.08 -29.87
CA ALA A 12 -26.73 24.04 -29.19
C ALA A 12 -26.15 22.64 -29.34
N SER A 13 -25.18 22.47 -30.22
CA SER A 13 -24.39 21.27 -30.37
C SER A 13 -23.48 21.13 -29.12
N LEU A 14 -23.81 20.24 -28.18
CA LEU A 14 -22.85 19.84 -27.14
C LEU A 14 -21.72 19.05 -27.80
N VAL A 15 -20.59 19.69 -27.95
CA VAL A 15 -19.32 19.01 -28.29
C VAL A 15 -18.86 18.30 -27.02
N PHE A 16 -19.11 17.01 -26.92
CA PHE A 16 -18.46 16.16 -25.94
C PHE A 16 -16.98 16.06 -26.32
N THR A 17 -16.15 16.91 -25.73
CA THR A 17 -14.70 16.68 -25.74
C THR A 17 -14.45 15.47 -24.85
N SER A 18 -14.26 14.31 -25.48
CA SER A 18 -13.69 13.13 -24.82
C SER A 18 -12.29 13.52 -24.35
N THR A 19 -12.15 13.93 -23.11
CA THR A 19 -10.83 14.01 -22.47
C THR A 19 -10.33 12.57 -22.39
N ARG A 20 -9.35 12.25 -23.22
CA ARG A 20 -8.59 11.00 -23.13
C ARG A 20 -8.15 10.89 -21.68
N ALA A 21 -8.63 9.87 -20.96
CA ALA A 21 -8.18 9.63 -19.59
C ALA A 21 -6.66 9.57 -19.62
N ALA A 22 -6.02 10.41 -18.80
CA ALA A 22 -4.56 10.36 -18.66
C ALA A 22 -4.17 8.91 -18.38
N ASP A 23 -3.12 8.41 -19.05
CA ASP A 23 -2.70 7.03 -18.89
C ASP A 23 -2.40 6.76 -17.41
N TYR A 24 -3.30 6.03 -16.73
CA TYR A 24 -3.12 5.69 -15.33
C TYR A 24 -1.91 4.77 -15.19
N VAL A 25 -0.96 5.19 -14.37
CA VAL A 25 0.17 4.36 -13.93
C VAL A 25 0.16 4.37 -12.40
N PRO A 26 0.11 3.20 -11.74
CA PRO A 26 0.14 3.16 -10.29
C PRO A 26 1.46 3.74 -9.76
N LYS A 27 1.40 4.44 -8.64
CA LYS A 27 2.59 4.91 -7.95
C LYS A 27 3.37 3.71 -7.42
N VAL A 28 4.67 3.71 -7.65
CA VAL A 28 5.57 2.70 -7.09
C VAL A 28 6.41 3.35 -6.00
N GLY A 29 6.45 2.72 -4.83
CA GLY A 29 7.25 3.13 -3.68
C GLY A 29 8.17 2.03 -3.20
N LEU A 30 8.81 2.28 -2.07
CA LEU A 30 9.69 1.33 -1.38
C LEU A 30 9.21 1.11 0.04
N GLN A 31 8.91 -0.15 0.40
CA GLN A 31 8.84 -0.59 1.79
C GLN A 31 10.27 -0.90 2.26
N THR A 32 10.73 -0.19 3.28
CA THR A 32 12.14 -0.25 3.68
C THR A 32 12.55 -1.56 4.38
N TRP A 33 11.63 -2.50 4.58
CA TRP A 33 11.96 -3.89 4.91
C TRP A 33 12.85 -4.54 3.85
N THR A 34 12.68 -4.17 2.59
CA THR A 34 13.57 -4.56 1.49
C THR A 34 15.01 -4.11 1.73
N CYS A 35 15.19 -2.96 2.39
CA CYS A 35 16.50 -2.36 2.72
C CYS A 35 16.84 -2.49 4.22
N ARG A 36 16.31 -3.52 4.92
CA ARG A 36 16.46 -3.69 6.38
C ARG A 36 17.89 -3.81 6.89
N ASN A 37 18.83 -4.10 6.00
CA ASN A 37 20.27 -4.17 6.31
C ASN A 37 20.99 -2.83 6.13
N MET A 38 20.32 -1.81 5.61
CA MET A 38 20.86 -0.46 5.41
C MET A 38 20.53 0.43 6.60
N LYS A 39 21.37 1.45 6.83
CA LYS A 39 21.03 2.56 7.74
C LYS A 39 20.12 3.56 7.03
N PHE A 40 19.48 4.44 7.80
CA PHE A 40 18.56 5.45 7.24
C PHE A 40 19.17 6.27 6.10
N ASP A 41 20.40 6.80 6.28
CA ASP A 41 21.05 7.63 5.27
C ASP A 41 21.39 6.84 3.99
N GLU A 42 21.69 5.53 4.12
CA GLU A 42 21.91 4.64 2.98
C GLU A 42 20.59 4.39 2.22
N VAL A 43 19.46 4.26 2.92
CA VAL A 43 18.13 4.16 2.31
C VAL A 43 17.79 5.43 1.55
N VAL A 44 18.09 6.62 2.12
CA VAL A 44 17.87 7.91 1.44
C VAL A 44 18.67 7.98 0.15
N ALA A 45 19.97 7.67 0.22
CA ALA A 45 20.86 7.67 -0.95
C ALA A 45 20.39 6.64 -2.02
N PHE A 46 19.92 5.48 -1.58
CA PHE A 46 19.36 4.45 -2.46
C PHE A 46 18.11 4.95 -3.18
N CYS A 47 17.18 5.59 -2.46
CA CYS A 47 15.99 6.18 -3.06
C CYS A 47 16.32 7.25 -4.10
N GLU A 48 17.26 8.17 -3.78
CA GLU A 48 17.73 9.20 -4.73
C GLU A 48 18.32 8.56 -6.00
N LYS A 49 19.24 7.60 -5.82
CA LYS A 49 19.93 6.92 -6.92
C LYS A 49 18.94 6.24 -7.89
N HIS A 50 17.86 5.67 -7.37
CA HIS A 50 16.90 4.89 -8.18
C HIS A 50 15.60 5.64 -8.48
N GLY A 51 15.52 6.94 -8.14
CA GLY A 51 14.36 7.79 -8.43
C GLY A 51 13.10 7.43 -7.66
N ILE A 52 13.23 6.77 -6.49
CA ILE A 52 12.11 6.40 -5.63
C ILE A 52 11.60 7.63 -4.90
N LYS A 53 10.31 7.93 -5.02
CA LYS A 53 9.68 9.12 -4.44
C LYS A 53 8.66 8.84 -3.35
N GLU A 54 8.23 7.59 -3.19
CA GLU A 54 7.26 7.19 -2.16
C GLU A 54 7.93 6.17 -1.22
N LEU A 55 7.91 6.45 0.08
CA LEU A 55 8.58 5.64 1.09
C LEU A 55 7.61 5.17 2.18
N GLN A 56 7.57 3.87 2.41
CA GLN A 56 7.01 3.24 3.60
C GLN A 56 8.18 2.81 4.48
N ALA A 57 8.25 3.29 5.72
CA ALA A 57 9.37 3.01 6.60
C ALA A 57 9.05 1.95 7.67
N ILE A 58 10.04 1.10 7.99
CA ILE A 58 10.04 0.26 9.19
C ILE A 58 10.61 1.02 10.39
N ALA A 59 10.39 0.52 11.60
CA ALA A 59 10.81 1.18 12.84
C ALA A 59 12.33 1.44 12.93
N SER A 60 13.19 0.58 12.37
CA SER A 60 14.64 0.83 12.36
C SER A 60 15.05 2.07 11.55
N HIS A 61 14.23 2.47 10.56
CA HIS A 61 14.49 3.66 9.76
C HIS A 61 13.69 4.88 10.21
N MET A 62 12.50 4.66 10.80
CA MET A 62 11.64 5.73 11.30
C MET A 62 10.83 5.21 12.51
N ASP A 63 11.39 5.37 13.71
CA ASP A 63 10.82 4.80 14.93
C ASP A 63 9.65 5.63 15.46
N PRO A 64 8.43 5.11 15.47
CA PRO A 64 7.28 5.81 16.01
C PRO A 64 7.29 5.90 17.55
N ASN A 65 8.13 5.12 18.23
CA ASN A 65 8.31 5.14 19.69
C ASN A 65 9.57 5.88 20.13
N GLY A 66 10.40 6.31 19.17
CA GLY A 66 11.62 7.07 19.41
C GLY A 66 11.38 8.56 19.68
N PRO A 67 12.45 9.33 19.85
CA PRO A 67 12.34 10.79 20.00
C PRO A 67 11.70 11.45 18.78
N LEU A 68 10.62 12.20 18.97
CA LEU A 68 9.87 12.84 17.89
C LEU A 68 10.73 13.82 17.08
N ASP A 69 11.68 14.50 17.73
CA ASP A 69 12.56 15.46 17.05
C ASP A 69 13.53 14.76 16.09
N GLU A 70 13.98 13.54 16.43
CA GLU A 70 14.76 12.72 15.50
C GLU A 70 13.92 12.30 14.29
N ALA A 71 12.67 11.89 14.49
CA ALA A 71 11.77 11.57 13.40
C ALA A 71 11.50 12.78 12.49
N LYS A 72 11.29 13.96 13.07
CA LYS A 72 11.15 15.21 12.31
C LYS A 72 12.42 15.55 11.52
N ARG A 73 13.60 15.38 12.12
CA ARG A 73 14.88 15.57 11.44
C ARG A 73 15.01 14.65 10.22
N ARG A 74 14.73 13.36 10.39
CA ARG A 74 14.76 12.37 9.30
C ARG A 74 13.74 12.71 8.22
N LYS A 75 12.52 13.10 8.62
CA LYS A 75 11.50 13.53 7.66
C LYS A 75 11.96 14.75 6.85
N ALA A 76 12.57 15.75 7.48
CA ALA A 76 13.10 16.91 6.78
C ALA A 76 14.19 16.53 5.74
N ILE A 77 15.02 15.52 6.04
CA ILE A 77 15.98 14.98 5.07
C ILE A 77 15.26 14.37 3.87
N LEU A 78 14.22 13.54 4.09
CA LEU A 78 13.42 12.95 3.02
C LEU A 78 12.74 14.03 2.17
N ASP A 79 12.10 15.01 2.80
CA ASP A 79 11.42 16.14 2.14
C ASP A 79 12.38 16.95 1.26
N ALA A 80 13.58 17.25 1.76
CA ALA A 80 14.62 17.97 1.01
C ALA A 80 15.08 17.22 -0.25
N LYS A 81 14.93 15.89 -0.27
CA LYS A 81 15.24 15.01 -1.42
C LYS A 81 14.02 14.72 -2.29
N GLY A 82 12.86 15.31 -1.95
CA GLY A 82 11.61 15.05 -2.63
C GLY A 82 11.13 13.61 -2.50
N ILE A 83 11.44 12.96 -1.37
CA ILE A 83 10.99 11.61 -1.01
C ILE A 83 9.83 11.77 -0.02
N HIS A 84 8.65 11.35 -0.42
CA HIS A 84 7.44 11.41 0.38
C HIS A 84 7.37 10.21 1.34
N PHE A 85 7.52 10.47 2.64
CA PHE A 85 7.27 9.50 3.69
C PHE A 85 5.76 9.36 3.89
N TYR A 86 5.09 8.46 3.13
CA TYR A 86 3.63 8.40 3.05
C TYR A 86 2.98 7.48 4.08
N THR A 87 3.72 6.46 4.57
CA THR A 87 3.23 5.52 5.59
C THR A 87 4.37 4.82 6.32
N PHE A 88 4.07 4.18 7.42
CA PHE A 88 5.00 3.30 8.13
C PHE A 88 4.30 2.02 8.57
N GLY A 89 5.10 0.99 8.77
CA GLY A 89 4.63 -0.33 9.22
C GLY A 89 5.56 -1.46 8.77
N VAL A 90 5.28 -2.68 9.20
CA VAL A 90 4.11 -3.09 9.98
C VAL A 90 4.31 -2.63 11.43
N ALA A 91 3.43 -1.77 11.92
CA ALA A 91 3.53 -1.21 13.28
C ALA A 91 2.92 -2.15 14.32
N GLY A 92 3.61 -2.31 15.44
CA GLY A 92 3.08 -3.01 16.59
C GLY A 92 1.91 -2.27 17.24
N THR A 93 0.92 -3.02 17.73
CA THR A 93 -0.23 -2.49 18.46
C THR A 93 -0.31 -3.06 19.87
N SER A 94 -1.01 -2.38 20.76
CA SER A 94 -1.16 -2.76 22.18
C SER A 94 -2.63 -2.88 22.54
N PRO A 95 -3.00 -3.78 23.48
CA PRO A 95 -4.33 -3.77 24.11
C PRO A 95 -4.64 -2.44 24.82
N GLU A 96 -3.60 -1.72 25.25
CA GLU A 96 -3.72 -0.43 25.91
C GLU A 96 -3.87 0.69 24.86
N LYS A 97 -5.06 1.28 24.75
CA LYS A 97 -5.39 2.33 23.76
C LYS A 97 -4.38 3.49 23.76
N GLU A 98 -3.92 3.94 24.92
CA GLU A 98 -3.00 5.08 25.02
C GLU A 98 -1.61 4.77 24.45
N LYS A 99 -1.19 3.51 24.43
CA LYS A 99 0.03 3.10 23.71
C LYS A 99 -0.16 3.21 22.19
N ASN A 100 -1.35 2.87 21.69
CA ASN A 100 -1.68 3.03 20.29
C ASN A 100 -1.82 4.50 19.90
N ARG A 101 -2.32 5.37 20.80
CA ARG A 101 -2.42 6.82 20.58
C ARG A 101 -1.10 7.41 20.10
N LYS A 102 0.04 6.97 20.66
CA LYS A 102 1.38 7.44 20.24
C LYS A 102 1.66 7.19 18.77
N LEU A 103 1.17 6.06 18.21
CA LEU A 103 1.31 5.78 16.77
C LEU A 103 0.56 6.81 15.92
N PHE A 104 -0.64 7.20 16.36
CA PHE A 104 -1.45 8.20 15.65
C PHE A 104 -0.90 9.61 15.81
N GLU A 105 -0.38 9.96 16.99
CA GLU A 105 0.32 11.23 17.22
C GLU A 105 1.57 11.35 16.35
N PHE A 106 2.37 10.27 16.28
CA PHE A 106 3.50 10.19 15.37
C PHE A 106 3.06 10.36 13.91
N ALA A 107 2.06 9.61 13.46
CA ALA A 107 1.56 9.70 12.09
C ALA A 107 1.08 11.12 11.77
N LYS A 108 0.33 11.75 12.69
CA LYS A 108 -0.11 13.15 12.56
C LYS A 108 1.07 14.12 12.45
N ALA A 109 2.09 13.97 13.32
CA ALA A 109 3.28 14.82 13.32
C ALA A 109 4.11 14.65 12.03
N MET A 110 4.11 13.46 11.42
CA MET A 110 4.79 13.18 10.14
C MET A 110 3.92 13.50 8.92
N GLY A 111 2.65 13.88 9.09
CA GLY A 111 1.74 14.13 7.98
C GLY A 111 1.23 12.86 7.28
N ILE A 112 1.41 11.70 7.91
CA ILE A 112 1.01 10.38 7.40
C ILE A 112 -0.50 10.21 7.49
N LYS A 113 -1.11 9.61 6.49
CA LYS A 113 -2.55 9.36 6.39
C LYS A 113 -2.94 7.89 6.49
N VAL A 114 -1.98 6.98 6.44
CA VAL A 114 -2.17 5.52 6.53
C VAL A 114 -1.11 4.93 7.44
N ILE A 115 -1.51 4.09 8.39
CA ILE A 115 -0.62 3.29 9.23
C ILE A 115 -0.85 1.82 8.88
N VAL A 116 0.21 1.08 8.54
CA VAL A 116 0.13 -0.36 8.28
C VAL A 116 0.32 -1.13 9.58
N VAL A 117 -0.61 -2.03 9.88
CA VAL A 117 -0.69 -2.74 11.17
C VAL A 117 -1.08 -4.21 10.98
N GLU A 118 -0.74 -5.04 11.96
CA GLU A 118 -1.22 -6.42 12.07
C GLU A 118 -1.62 -6.72 13.54
N PRO A 119 -2.74 -6.15 14.02
CA PRO A 119 -3.19 -6.34 15.39
C PRO A 119 -3.63 -7.78 15.65
N LYS A 120 -3.59 -8.22 16.90
CA LYS A 120 -4.32 -9.44 17.27
C LYS A 120 -5.81 -9.28 16.92
N ASN A 121 -6.46 -10.36 16.53
CA ASN A 121 -7.90 -10.35 16.27
C ASN A 121 -8.68 -10.36 17.62
N ASP A 122 -8.61 -9.24 18.30
CA ASP A 122 -9.29 -8.98 19.56
C ASP A 122 -10.25 -7.81 19.40
N LYS A 123 -11.52 -8.00 19.79
CA LYS A 123 -12.56 -7.00 19.58
C LYS A 123 -12.27 -5.69 20.31
N ALA A 124 -11.83 -5.75 21.57
CA ALA A 124 -11.60 -4.55 22.39
C ALA A 124 -10.41 -3.74 21.85
N LEU A 125 -9.34 -4.42 21.39
CA LEU A 125 -8.22 -3.78 20.71
C LEU A 125 -8.69 -3.06 19.45
N TRP A 126 -9.50 -3.71 18.61
CA TRP A 126 -10.03 -3.09 17.39
C TRP A 126 -10.98 -1.94 17.66
N ASP A 127 -11.82 -2.03 18.70
CA ASP A 127 -12.70 -0.93 19.08
C ASP A 127 -11.87 0.31 19.49
N GLY A 128 -10.81 0.12 20.29
CA GLY A 128 -9.90 1.19 20.66
C GLY A 128 -9.13 1.80 19.48
N LEU A 129 -8.71 0.96 18.51
CA LEU A 129 -8.06 1.44 17.29
C LEU A 129 -9.04 2.22 16.41
N GLU A 130 -10.29 1.77 16.28
CA GLU A 130 -11.31 2.47 15.50
C GLU A 130 -11.67 3.84 16.09
N GLU A 131 -11.69 4.00 17.42
CA GLU A 131 -11.84 5.30 18.05
C GLU A 131 -10.70 6.25 17.68
N LEU A 132 -9.45 5.77 17.68
CA LEU A 132 -8.29 6.57 17.27
C LEU A 132 -8.31 6.92 15.78
N VAL A 133 -8.74 5.98 14.91
CA VAL A 133 -8.99 6.25 13.48
C VAL A 133 -9.96 7.42 13.30
N LYS A 134 -11.05 7.45 14.07
CA LYS A 134 -12.06 8.52 14.02
C LYS A 134 -11.52 9.84 14.58
N GLU A 135 -10.78 9.78 15.70
CA GLU A 135 -10.23 10.95 16.39
C GLU A 135 -9.18 11.68 15.55
N TYR A 136 -8.27 10.92 14.91
CA TYR A 136 -7.14 11.50 14.16
C TYR A 136 -7.40 11.66 12.67
N ASP A 137 -8.47 11.09 12.14
CA ASP A 137 -8.76 10.98 10.69
C ASP A 137 -7.59 10.35 9.92
N ILE A 138 -7.02 9.28 10.48
CA ILE A 138 -5.92 8.51 9.93
C ILE A 138 -6.42 7.09 9.66
N LYS A 139 -6.10 6.56 8.49
CA LYS A 139 -6.47 5.20 8.08
C LYS A 139 -5.57 4.17 8.73
N LEU A 140 -6.14 3.00 9.03
CA LEU A 140 -5.37 1.78 9.32
C LEU A 140 -5.48 0.81 8.14
N ALA A 141 -4.36 0.19 7.80
CA ALA A 141 -4.28 -0.82 6.75
C ALA A 141 -3.78 -2.14 7.35
N ILE A 142 -4.66 -3.16 7.38
CA ILE A 142 -4.30 -4.51 7.82
C ILE A 142 -3.35 -5.12 6.82
N HIS A 143 -2.16 -5.51 7.26
CA HIS A 143 -1.23 -6.27 6.45
C HIS A 143 -1.55 -7.77 6.53
N ASN A 144 -1.70 -8.42 5.38
CA ASN A 144 -1.84 -9.87 5.30
C ASN A 144 -0.47 -10.53 5.17
N HIS A 145 -0.21 -11.54 6.01
CA HIS A 145 0.94 -12.44 5.91
C HIS A 145 0.58 -13.79 5.31
N GLY A 146 1.44 -14.78 5.50
CA GLY A 146 1.21 -16.14 5.01
C GLY A 146 -0.10 -16.75 5.53
N LYS A 147 -0.60 -17.79 4.84
CA LYS A 147 -1.93 -18.41 5.00
C LYS A 147 -2.33 -18.70 6.46
N ASP A 148 -1.37 -19.11 7.27
CA ASP A 148 -1.61 -19.51 8.66
C ASP A 148 -1.60 -18.34 9.65
N SER A 149 -1.26 -17.13 9.20
CA SER A 149 -1.27 -15.92 10.05
C SER A 149 -2.69 -15.47 10.43
N VAL A 150 -2.76 -14.51 11.35
CA VAL A 150 -4.03 -13.94 11.83
C VAL A 150 -4.86 -13.40 10.67
N TYR A 151 -4.22 -12.78 9.67
CA TYR A 151 -4.86 -12.20 8.49
C TYR A 151 -4.41 -12.87 7.18
N GLY A 152 -4.09 -14.17 7.23
CA GLY A 152 -3.53 -14.92 6.10
C GLY A 152 -4.53 -15.25 4.99
N THR A 153 -5.82 -14.97 5.16
CA THR A 153 -6.84 -15.13 4.11
C THR A 153 -7.76 -13.91 4.03
N PRO A 154 -8.35 -13.64 2.84
CA PRO A 154 -9.32 -12.54 2.68
C PRO A 154 -10.50 -12.61 3.64
N GLU A 155 -11.01 -13.81 3.94
CA GLU A 155 -12.11 -13.99 4.87
C GLU A 155 -11.75 -13.55 6.28
N LYS A 156 -10.52 -13.88 6.75
CA LYS A 156 -10.02 -13.44 8.07
C LYS A 156 -9.92 -11.92 8.13
N VAL A 157 -9.40 -11.29 7.08
CA VAL A 157 -9.33 -9.83 6.97
C VAL A 157 -10.73 -9.23 6.94
N TRP A 158 -11.61 -9.74 6.09
CA TRP A 158 -12.97 -9.22 5.93
C TRP A 158 -13.81 -9.38 7.20
N SER A 159 -13.56 -10.43 8.01
CA SER A 159 -14.25 -10.62 9.29
C SER A 159 -14.05 -9.45 10.25
N VAL A 160 -12.91 -8.76 10.15
CA VAL A 160 -12.65 -7.53 10.92
C VAL A 160 -13.24 -6.30 10.22
N LEU A 161 -13.07 -6.19 8.90
CA LEU A 161 -13.42 -4.97 8.16
C LEU A 161 -14.91 -4.70 8.04
N LYS A 162 -15.74 -5.76 7.87
CA LYS A 162 -17.11 -5.64 7.37
C LYS A 162 -18.00 -4.69 8.19
N ASP A 163 -17.80 -4.65 9.50
CA ASP A 163 -18.62 -3.89 10.46
C ASP A 163 -17.89 -2.66 11.04
N ARG A 164 -16.73 -2.26 10.46
CA ARG A 164 -15.91 -1.16 10.96
C ARG A 164 -15.89 0.05 10.03
N ASP A 165 -15.45 1.16 10.58
CA ASP A 165 -15.24 2.41 9.83
C ASP A 165 -14.45 2.16 8.54
N ALA A 166 -14.85 2.82 7.45
CA ALA A 166 -14.26 2.64 6.13
C ALA A 166 -12.77 3.04 6.06
N ARG A 167 -12.26 3.80 7.01
CA ARG A 167 -10.85 4.14 7.16
C ARG A 167 -9.97 2.97 7.62
N ILE A 168 -10.59 1.90 8.17
CA ILE A 168 -9.91 0.64 8.44
C ILE A 168 -10.01 -0.21 7.17
N GLY A 169 -8.87 -0.52 6.57
CA GLY A 169 -8.78 -1.23 5.29
C GLY A 169 -7.58 -2.17 5.25
N VAL A 170 -7.02 -2.36 4.09
CA VAL A 170 -5.99 -3.38 3.81
C VAL A 170 -4.74 -2.74 3.22
N CYS A 171 -3.58 -3.14 3.72
CA CYS A 171 -2.32 -3.16 3.00
C CYS A 171 -2.22 -4.55 2.37
N MET A 172 -2.54 -4.65 1.08
CA MET A 172 -2.62 -5.93 0.39
C MET A 172 -1.22 -6.38 -0.06
N ASP A 173 -0.63 -7.32 0.69
CA ASP A 173 0.61 -7.98 0.27
C ASP A 173 0.29 -9.04 -0.80
N VAL A 174 0.65 -8.72 -2.04
CA VAL A 174 0.32 -9.54 -3.20
C VAL A 174 1.03 -10.91 -3.15
N GLY A 175 2.28 -10.94 -2.68
CA GLY A 175 3.04 -12.18 -2.59
C GLY A 175 2.48 -13.14 -1.54
N HIS A 176 2.16 -12.63 -0.36
CA HIS A 176 1.55 -13.45 0.69
C HIS A 176 0.15 -13.93 0.30
N LEU A 177 -0.65 -13.06 -0.33
CA LEU A 177 -1.97 -13.40 -0.82
C LEU A 177 -1.92 -14.52 -1.87
N THR A 178 -1.00 -14.38 -2.85
CA THR A 178 -0.77 -15.39 -3.90
C THR A 178 -0.24 -16.70 -3.32
N GLY A 179 0.70 -16.63 -2.38
CA GLY A 179 1.21 -17.78 -1.65
C GLY A 179 0.14 -18.54 -0.85
N ALA A 180 -0.91 -17.84 -0.43
CA ALA A 180 -2.08 -18.43 0.22
C ALA A 180 -3.11 -19.00 -0.79
N GLY A 181 -2.91 -18.82 -2.10
CA GLY A 181 -3.75 -19.37 -3.17
C GLY A 181 -4.86 -18.41 -3.66
N PHE A 182 -4.76 -17.12 -3.37
CA PHE A 182 -5.74 -16.11 -3.78
C PHE A 182 -5.24 -15.24 -4.95
N ASP A 183 -6.17 -14.74 -5.75
CA ASP A 183 -5.90 -13.83 -6.86
C ASP A 183 -6.02 -12.36 -6.40
N ALA A 184 -4.93 -11.60 -6.50
CA ALA A 184 -4.86 -10.24 -6.00
C ALA A 184 -5.82 -9.27 -6.73
N GLY A 185 -6.08 -9.48 -8.03
CA GLY A 185 -7.03 -8.66 -8.79
C GLY A 185 -8.47 -8.87 -8.31
N LYS A 186 -8.85 -10.14 -8.07
CA LYS A 186 -10.17 -10.47 -7.51
C LYS A 186 -10.33 -9.90 -6.10
N GLU A 187 -9.32 -10.07 -5.25
CA GLU A 187 -9.40 -9.60 -3.87
C GLU A 187 -9.38 -8.08 -3.77
N PHE A 188 -8.68 -7.38 -4.66
CA PHE A 188 -8.77 -5.93 -4.76
C PHE A 188 -10.24 -5.45 -4.95
N VAL A 189 -10.98 -6.12 -5.82
CA VAL A 189 -12.42 -5.83 -6.05
C VAL A 189 -13.26 -6.23 -4.82
N ASN A 190 -12.97 -7.39 -4.22
CA ASN A 190 -13.71 -7.90 -3.07
C ASN A 190 -13.56 -7.01 -1.84
N TYR A 191 -12.45 -6.31 -1.67
CA TYR A 191 -12.25 -5.34 -0.58
C TYR A 191 -13.02 -4.01 -0.76
N LYS A 192 -13.76 -3.83 -1.86
CA LYS A 192 -14.74 -2.74 -2.05
C LYS A 192 -14.21 -1.34 -1.74
N GLY A 193 -13.04 -1.02 -2.27
CA GLY A 193 -12.38 0.28 -2.08
C GLY A 193 -11.65 0.44 -0.74
N ARG A 194 -11.50 -0.63 0.03
CA ARG A 194 -10.76 -0.63 1.30
C ARG A 194 -9.28 -0.97 1.18
N VAL A 195 -8.73 -1.12 -0.02
CA VAL A 195 -7.28 -1.28 -0.22
C VAL A 195 -6.63 0.10 -0.11
N HIS A 196 -5.89 0.33 0.97
CA HIS A 196 -5.24 1.61 1.27
C HIS A 196 -3.78 1.64 0.88
N ASP A 197 -3.13 0.47 0.80
CA ASP A 197 -1.74 0.28 0.42
C ASP A 197 -1.57 -1.10 -0.23
N ILE A 198 -0.49 -1.30 -0.99
CA ILE A 198 -0.18 -2.60 -1.61
C ILE A 198 1.31 -2.86 -1.44
N HIS A 199 1.67 -4.07 -0.97
CA HIS A 199 3.05 -4.55 -1.10
C HIS A 199 3.24 -5.24 -2.44
N LEU A 200 4.13 -4.68 -3.24
CA LEU A 200 4.56 -5.20 -4.53
C LEU A 200 5.62 -6.29 -4.30
N LYS A 201 5.13 -7.49 -4.10
CA LYS A 201 5.87 -8.71 -3.78
C LYS A 201 5.38 -9.85 -4.65
N ASP A 202 6.26 -10.72 -5.11
CA ASP A 202 5.86 -11.90 -5.86
C ASP A 202 6.48 -13.17 -5.27
N LYS A 203 5.74 -14.26 -5.33
CA LYS A 203 6.16 -15.53 -4.76
C LYS A 203 6.03 -16.67 -5.77
N LYS A 204 7.04 -17.51 -5.81
CA LYS A 204 6.99 -18.82 -6.47
C LYS A 204 6.45 -19.84 -5.48
N VAL A 205 5.49 -20.62 -5.95
CA VAL A 205 4.87 -21.71 -5.19
C VAL A 205 5.26 -23.01 -5.85
N VAL A 206 5.99 -23.86 -5.11
CA VAL A 206 6.41 -25.18 -5.58
C VAL A 206 5.81 -26.23 -4.66
N VAL A 207 5.17 -27.25 -5.22
CA VAL A 207 4.63 -28.39 -4.47
C VAL A 207 5.51 -29.60 -4.78
N GLY A 208 6.13 -30.19 -3.74
CA GLY A 208 6.94 -31.40 -3.85
C GLY A 208 6.80 -32.22 -2.57
N ASP A 209 6.74 -33.54 -2.69
CA ASP A 209 6.62 -34.49 -1.57
C ASP A 209 5.49 -34.15 -0.55
N GLY A 210 4.36 -33.65 -1.08
CA GLY A 210 3.20 -33.23 -0.28
C GLY A 210 3.41 -31.95 0.52
N LYS A 211 4.53 -31.24 0.35
CA LYS A 211 4.82 -29.96 1.00
C LYS A 211 4.84 -28.82 -0.01
N GLN A 212 4.33 -27.68 0.41
CA GLN A 212 4.39 -26.45 -0.35
C GLN A 212 5.60 -25.62 0.11
N VAL A 213 6.45 -25.23 -0.84
CA VAL A 213 7.56 -24.30 -0.62
C VAL A 213 7.21 -23.00 -1.33
N ILE A 214 7.20 -21.92 -0.55
CA ILE A 214 6.83 -20.58 -1.03
C ILE A 214 8.02 -19.66 -0.82
N THR A 215 8.53 -19.06 -1.88
CA THR A 215 9.72 -18.20 -1.86
C THR A 215 9.48 -16.93 -2.64
N ASP A 216 10.02 -15.80 -2.13
CA ASP A 216 10.01 -14.54 -2.88
C ASP A 216 10.91 -14.66 -4.11
N VAL A 217 10.41 -14.13 -5.22
CA VAL A 217 11.09 -14.06 -6.50
C VAL A 217 11.01 -12.63 -7.07
N MET A 218 11.66 -12.38 -8.19
CA MET A 218 11.53 -11.11 -8.90
C MET A 218 10.07 -10.86 -9.25
N VAL A 219 9.60 -9.63 -9.07
CA VAL A 219 8.22 -9.24 -9.38
C VAL A 219 7.91 -9.55 -10.85
N GLY A 220 6.80 -10.23 -11.07
CA GLY A 220 6.36 -10.70 -12.39
C GLY A 220 6.94 -12.05 -12.84
N SER A 221 7.81 -12.67 -12.02
CA SER A 221 8.34 -14.00 -12.32
C SER A 221 7.74 -15.13 -11.47
N GLY A 222 6.85 -14.77 -10.55
CA GLY A 222 6.17 -15.69 -9.65
C GLY A 222 4.77 -16.10 -10.12
N ALA A 223 3.92 -16.37 -9.17
CA ALA A 223 2.56 -16.85 -9.41
C ALA A 223 1.49 -15.74 -9.29
N ALA A 224 1.90 -14.50 -8.98
CA ALA A 224 0.96 -13.38 -8.83
C ALA A 224 0.36 -12.97 -10.19
N ASN A 225 -0.98 -12.86 -10.24
CA ASN A 225 -1.69 -12.34 -11.41
C ASN A 225 -1.63 -10.81 -11.45
N TYR A 226 -0.45 -10.25 -11.73
CA TYR A 226 -0.28 -8.80 -11.83
C TYR A 226 -1.05 -8.17 -12.98
N THR A 227 -1.23 -8.88 -14.10
CA THR A 227 -2.04 -8.38 -15.23
C THR A 227 -3.47 -8.09 -14.78
N GLY A 228 -4.09 -9.03 -14.06
CA GLY A 228 -5.43 -8.83 -13.50
C GLY A 228 -5.48 -7.71 -12.46
N LEU A 229 -4.51 -7.66 -11.55
CA LEU A 229 -4.45 -6.61 -10.54
C LEU A 229 -4.28 -5.21 -11.17
N LEU A 230 -3.32 -5.03 -12.07
CA LEU A 230 -3.06 -3.72 -12.72
C LEU A 230 -4.27 -3.24 -13.53
N ALA A 231 -5.01 -4.15 -14.17
CA ALA A 231 -6.26 -3.83 -14.87
C ALA A 231 -7.33 -3.29 -13.90
N GLU A 232 -7.51 -3.92 -12.72
CA GLU A 232 -8.48 -3.45 -11.74
C GLU A 232 -8.05 -2.15 -11.05
N LEU A 233 -6.75 -1.97 -10.79
CA LEU A 233 -6.22 -0.69 -10.28
C LEU A 233 -6.48 0.46 -11.27
N LYS A 234 -6.24 0.23 -12.56
CA LYS A 234 -6.51 1.19 -13.64
C LYS A 234 -7.99 1.52 -13.73
N LYS A 235 -8.86 0.52 -13.73
CA LYS A 235 -10.32 0.68 -13.77
C LYS A 235 -10.84 1.48 -12.58
N ALA A 236 -10.27 1.27 -11.39
CA ALA A 236 -10.62 2.00 -10.18
C ALA A 236 -9.97 3.39 -10.08
N ASN A 237 -9.04 3.74 -10.97
CA ASN A 237 -8.14 4.89 -10.84
C ASN A 237 -7.55 4.98 -9.42
N TRP A 238 -7.04 3.83 -8.92
CA TRP A 238 -6.61 3.68 -7.54
C TRP A 238 -5.44 4.62 -7.20
N PRO A 239 -5.58 5.48 -6.16
CA PRO A 239 -4.62 6.55 -5.90
C PRO A 239 -3.44 6.14 -5.01
N GLY A 240 -3.43 4.90 -4.50
CA GLY A 240 -2.46 4.45 -3.52
C GLY A 240 -1.07 4.15 -4.10
N VAL A 241 -0.23 3.57 -3.28
CA VAL A 241 1.17 3.21 -3.62
C VAL A 241 1.34 1.70 -3.61
N MET A 242 2.04 1.17 -4.60
CA MET A 242 2.57 -0.19 -4.60
C MET A 242 4.00 -0.15 -4.06
N ALA A 243 4.19 -0.48 -2.79
CA ALA A 243 5.49 -0.44 -2.12
C ALA A 243 6.25 -1.74 -2.36
N ILE A 244 7.40 -1.65 -3.02
CA ILE A 244 8.28 -2.80 -3.28
C ILE A 244 8.75 -3.40 -1.97
N GLU A 245 8.51 -4.70 -1.78
CA GLU A 245 8.84 -5.39 -0.54
C GLU A 245 9.27 -6.84 -0.80
N THR A 246 10.24 -7.33 -0.03
CA THR A 246 10.67 -8.72 -0.06
C THR A 246 11.14 -9.26 1.29
N ASP A 247 10.78 -10.51 1.58
CA ASP A 247 11.30 -11.28 2.72
C ASP A 247 12.62 -11.97 2.38
N ASN A 248 12.98 -12.09 1.09
CA ASN A 248 14.17 -12.80 0.65
C ASN A 248 15.44 -12.10 1.14
N GLY A 249 16.22 -12.81 1.98
CA GLY A 249 17.44 -12.27 2.57
C GLY A 249 18.53 -11.95 1.55
N THR A 250 18.59 -12.65 0.42
CA THR A 250 19.55 -12.37 -0.66
C THR A 250 19.22 -11.04 -1.32
N PHE A 251 17.94 -10.82 -1.68
CA PHE A 251 17.49 -9.54 -2.23
C PHE A 251 17.67 -8.39 -1.23
N ALA A 252 17.46 -8.63 0.07
CA ALA A 252 17.67 -7.60 1.08
C ALA A 252 19.14 -7.24 1.33
N LYS A 253 20.09 -8.11 0.98
CA LYS A 253 21.53 -7.79 1.01
C LYS A 253 21.94 -6.92 -0.17
N GLU A 254 21.40 -7.22 -1.36
CA GLU A 254 21.70 -6.55 -2.62
C GLU A 254 20.39 -6.13 -3.32
N PRO A 255 19.66 -5.11 -2.82
CA PRO A 255 18.31 -4.82 -3.25
C PRO A 255 18.21 -4.17 -4.63
N THR A 256 19.32 -3.73 -5.22
CA THR A 256 19.32 -2.93 -6.46
C THR A 256 18.60 -3.62 -7.61
N GLU A 257 18.97 -4.85 -7.93
CA GLU A 257 18.38 -5.57 -9.06
C GLU A 257 16.86 -5.84 -8.82
N PHE A 258 16.51 -6.25 -7.62
CA PHE A 258 15.14 -6.52 -7.23
C PHE A 258 14.26 -5.26 -7.37
N VAL A 259 14.71 -4.15 -6.80
CA VAL A 259 13.94 -2.89 -6.78
C VAL A 259 13.83 -2.30 -8.19
N VAL A 260 14.92 -2.23 -8.94
CA VAL A 260 14.92 -1.72 -10.32
C VAL A 260 14.07 -2.60 -11.23
N GLY A 261 14.15 -3.92 -11.06
CA GLY A 261 13.31 -4.89 -11.77
C GLY A 261 11.81 -4.68 -11.50
N ALA A 262 11.43 -4.47 -10.24
CA ALA A 262 10.04 -4.22 -9.85
C ALA A 262 9.49 -2.91 -10.43
N ILE A 263 10.28 -1.82 -10.38
CA ILE A 263 9.91 -0.53 -10.99
C ILE A 263 9.71 -0.71 -12.50
N LYS A 264 10.65 -1.38 -13.17
CA LYS A 264 10.56 -1.65 -14.61
C LYS A 264 9.32 -2.47 -14.95
N PHE A 265 9.06 -3.53 -14.17
CA PHE A 265 7.91 -4.39 -14.38
C PHE A 265 6.59 -3.60 -14.37
N VAL A 266 6.34 -2.78 -13.35
CA VAL A 266 5.11 -1.99 -13.27
C VAL A 266 5.00 -1.00 -14.44
N ARG A 267 6.08 -0.29 -14.76
CA ARG A 267 6.11 0.65 -15.88
C ARG A 267 5.76 0.00 -17.23
N ASP A 268 6.24 -1.21 -17.45
CA ASP A 268 6.08 -1.92 -18.72
C ASP A 268 4.69 -2.59 -18.85
N HIS A 269 4.02 -2.91 -17.74
CA HIS A 269 2.74 -3.64 -17.71
C HIS A 269 1.52 -2.80 -17.29
N ALA A 270 1.70 -1.57 -16.82
CA ALA A 270 0.60 -0.70 -16.41
C ALA A 270 0.03 0.19 -17.53
N LYS A 271 0.46 -0.02 -18.79
CA LYS A 271 0.03 0.76 -19.97
C LYS A 271 -1.36 0.39 -20.46
#